data_58d229f7bb2457610f288718ec7e131a
#
_entry.id   58d229f7bb2457610f288718ec7e131a
#
_cell.length_a   1.000
_cell.length_b   1.000
_cell.length_c   1.000
_cell.angle_alpha   90.00
_cell.angle_beta   90.00
_cell.angle_gamma   90.00
#
_symmetry.space_group_name_H-M   'P 1'
#
loop_
_entity.id
_entity.type
_entity.pdbx_description
1 polymer ?
#
loop_
_entity_poly.entity_id
_entity_poly.type
_entity_poly.pdbx_seq_one_letter_code
_entity_poly.pdbx_strand_id
1 'polypeptide(L)'
;MASLIVVIAQLTVLTLVSRMVYLCYFHPLAPYPGPFWARFTNLWRFFTFMSGQLHLAEQQLHQKYGPVVRVAPNWLSFSSLEDFDAIYGFNKSVEKGDFYAFGRSPSQREASIFSTKSDTIHRQKKKKVLGPALSSSKVGRYEPVIEEHVAVLLSRLEASRHPTGEGVSTANVAPLVTRFTLDTMLEILFGSAIASNPYTDSAAAGAICSQLRKITKTAWSYSLWPMYGWVMNSWIINSFSRGLLYNKDGAQTGMAGLAAAVHRAIMRNPQHVIQSPKPGIVKSWLEVPVDDANHMREPEVLAEAMNMIFAGPGSMAAALTAIIHHLGSEEGQGWQDKIRRKAAVSSQSITAATIPIELQAVIKETMRFQGVFPTAFPRVIKSGAEGVIPSLSTPLPVGTTVSANTYVLGRSREIWGDDVDQWIPERWTGDAEHRRQMETKFVVFSKGPRGCVGKDLALIILGSLMVHSIHYNCLERFAVEISA
;
A
#
# COMPACT_ATOMS: atom_id res chain seq x y z
N MET A 1 -23.23 49.43 0.30
CA MET A 1 -22.75 48.12 0.72
C MET A 1 -23.75 47.01 0.39
N ALA A 2 -25.03 47.10 0.74
CA ALA A 2 -26.02 46.05 0.45
C ALA A 2 -26.14 45.71 -1.05
N SER A 3 -26.20 46.69 -1.94
CA SER A 3 -26.27 46.49 -3.40
C SER A 3 -25.01 45.75 -3.95
N LEU A 4 -23.82 46.02 -3.43
CA LEU A 4 -22.60 45.35 -3.85
C LEU A 4 -22.61 43.88 -3.41
N ILE A 5 -23.10 43.58 -2.21
CA ILE A 5 -23.24 42.20 -1.71
C ILE A 5 -24.22 41.42 -2.58
N VAL A 6 -25.34 42.02 -2.97
CA VAL A 6 -26.34 41.40 -3.87
C VAL A 6 -25.72 41.08 -5.24
N VAL A 7 -25.00 42.04 -5.82
CA VAL A 7 -24.33 41.83 -7.12
C VAL A 7 -23.29 40.75 -7.03
N ILE A 8 -22.47 40.72 -5.99
CA ILE A 8 -21.48 39.62 -5.77
C ILE A 8 -22.17 38.27 -5.62
N ALA A 9 -23.27 38.20 -4.85
CA ALA A 9 -24.03 36.98 -4.70
C ALA A 9 -24.62 36.48 -6.04
N GLN A 10 -25.20 37.40 -6.84
CA GLN A 10 -25.74 37.05 -8.16
C GLN A 10 -24.64 36.53 -9.12
N LEU A 11 -23.50 37.23 -9.18
CA LEU A 11 -22.37 36.79 -9.99
C LEU A 11 -21.82 35.42 -9.53
N THR A 12 -21.76 35.17 -8.24
CA THR A 12 -21.35 33.89 -7.69
C THR A 12 -22.31 32.79 -8.09
N VAL A 13 -23.62 32.99 -7.94
CA VAL A 13 -24.64 32.02 -8.36
C VAL A 13 -24.57 31.77 -9.87
N LEU A 14 -24.47 32.82 -10.69
CA LEU A 14 -24.35 32.67 -12.14
C LEU A 14 -23.10 31.85 -12.52
N THR A 15 -21.96 32.13 -11.89
CA THR A 15 -20.72 31.42 -12.12
C THR A 15 -20.85 29.94 -11.74
N LEU A 16 -21.47 29.65 -10.59
CA LEU A 16 -21.70 28.24 -10.14
C LEU A 16 -22.64 27.52 -11.11
N VAL A 17 -23.76 28.13 -11.53
CA VAL A 17 -24.70 27.54 -12.49
C VAL A 17 -24.03 27.31 -13.85
N SER A 18 -23.31 28.28 -14.38
CA SER A 18 -22.58 28.17 -15.64
C SER A 18 -21.54 27.01 -15.57
N ARG A 19 -20.81 26.90 -14.45
CA ARG A 19 -19.88 25.83 -14.22
C ARG A 19 -20.59 24.46 -14.15
N MET A 20 -21.74 24.37 -13.49
CA MET A 20 -22.54 23.13 -13.44
C MET A 20 -23.00 22.71 -14.84
N VAL A 21 -23.53 23.62 -15.63
CA VAL A 21 -23.94 23.37 -17.01
C VAL A 21 -22.76 22.91 -17.86
N TYR A 22 -21.61 23.58 -17.76
CA TYR A 22 -20.40 23.17 -18.45
C TYR A 22 -19.97 21.75 -18.07
N LEU A 23 -19.90 21.43 -16.78
CA LEU A 23 -19.48 20.10 -16.30
C LEU A 23 -20.45 18.97 -16.68
N CYS A 24 -21.74 19.29 -16.85
CA CYS A 24 -22.75 18.31 -17.26
C CYS A 24 -22.77 18.04 -18.77
N TYR A 25 -22.57 19.07 -19.59
CA TYR A 25 -22.89 18.98 -21.02
C TYR A 25 -21.69 19.28 -21.94
N PHE A 26 -20.76 20.13 -21.54
CA PHE A 26 -19.67 20.61 -22.39
C PHE A 26 -18.28 20.11 -21.97
N HIS A 27 -18.15 19.55 -20.77
CA HIS A 27 -16.87 18.99 -20.33
C HIS A 27 -16.53 17.74 -21.16
N PRO A 28 -15.26 17.52 -21.56
CA PRO A 28 -14.86 16.34 -22.32
C PRO A 28 -15.25 15.01 -21.69
N LEU A 29 -15.38 14.98 -20.36
CA LEU A 29 -15.83 13.78 -19.64
C LEU A 29 -17.36 13.73 -19.42
N ALA A 30 -18.14 14.63 -20.00
CA ALA A 30 -19.61 14.64 -19.87
C ALA A 30 -20.29 13.36 -20.39
N PRO A 31 -19.82 12.72 -21.48
CA PRO A 31 -20.44 11.49 -22.00
C PRO A 31 -20.29 10.27 -21.07
N TYR A 32 -19.28 10.27 -20.18
CA TYR A 32 -19.01 9.10 -19.34
C TYR A 32 -19.97 9.03 -18.17
N PRO A 33 -20.56 7.82 -17.92
CA PRO A 33 -21.49 7.61 -16.84
C PRO A 33 -20.80 7.65 -15.46
N GLY A 34 -21.58 7.89 -14.43
CA GLY A 34 -21.09 7.92 -13.04
C GLY A 34 -22.06 8.56 -12.09
N PRO A 35 -21.74 8.63 -10.78
CA PRO A 35 -22.59 9.31 -9.80
C PRO A 35 -22.80 10.77 -10.17
N PHE A 36 -24.03 11.25 -10.02
CA PHE A 36 -24.38 12.62 -10.38
C PHE A 36 -23.45 13.67 -9.74
N TRP A 37 -23.20 13.52 -8.43
CA TRP A 37 -22.32 14.45 -7.68
C TRP A 37 -20.85 14.37 -8.09
N ALA A 38 -20.39 13.24 -8.65
CA ALA A 38 -19.02 13.10 -9.14
C ALA A 38 -18.70 14.07 -10.29
N ARG A 39 -19.71 14.56 -11.02
CA ARG A 39 -19.51 15.56 -12.07
C ARG A 39 -19.03 16.91 -11.54
N PHE A 40 -19.36 17.23 -10.29
CA PHE A 40 -19.13 18.57 -9.71
C PHE A 40 -18.03 18.61 -8.66
N THR A 41 -17.85 17.51 -7.91
CA THR A 41 -16.99 17.51 -6.72
C THR A 41 -16.40 16.13 -6.41
N ASN A 42 -15.28 16.15 -5.69
CA ASN A 42 -14.66 14.97 -5.11
C ASN A 42 -15.27 14.59 -3.74
N LEU A 43 -16.21 15.36 -3.20
CA LEU A 43 -16.70 15.19 -1.82
C LEU A 43 -17.34 13.81 -1.59
N TRP A 44 -18.14 13.30 -2.55
CA TRP A 44 -18.72 11.97 -2.40
C TRP A 44 -17.64 10.91 -2.23
N ARG A 45 -16.57 10.98 -3.02
CA ARG A 45 -15.44 10.06 -2.98
C ARG A 45 -14.64 10.21 -1.68
N PHE A 46 -14.47 11.45 -1.23
CA PHE A 46 -13.83 11.75 0.06
C PHE A 46 -14.61 11.12 1.22
N PHE A 47 -15.93 11.35 1.32
CA PHE A 47 -16.74 10.78 2.39
C PHE A 47 -16.81 9.25 2.33
N THR A 48 -16.93 8.67 1.15
CA THR A 48 -16.90 7.22 0.95
C THR A 48 -15.54 6.62 1.33
N PHE A 49 -14.44 7.32 1.07
CA PHE A 49 -13.12 6.92 1.54
C PHE A 49 -13.03 7.00 3.08
N MET A 50 -13.52 8.08 3.66
CA MET A 50 -13.50 8.27 5.12
C MET A 50 -14.30 7.22 5.87
N SER A 51 -15.39 6.71 5.27
CA SER A 51 -16.18 5.59 5.81
C SER A 51 -15.52 4.22 5.61
N GLY A 52 -14.40 4.12 4.87
CA GLY A 52 -13.75 2.85 4.55
C GLY A 52 -14.40 2.07 3.41
N GLN A 53 -15.45 2.59 2.76
CA GLN A 53 -16.27 1.88 1.78
C GLN A 53 -15.92 2.19 0.31
N LEU A 54 -14.84 2.93 0.03
CA LEU A 54 -14.55 3.41 -1.32
C LEU A 54 -14.40 2.27 -2.35
N HIS A 55 -13.74 1.18 -1.97
CA HIS A 55 -13.51 0.03 -2.85
C HIS A 55 -14.82 -0.68 -3.23
N LEU A 56 -15.74 -0.84 -2.28
CA LEU A 56 -17.06 -1.44 -2.52
C LEU A 56 -17.92 -0.51 -3.38
N ALA A 57 -17.89 0.79 -3.11
CA ALA A 57 -18.60 1.77 -3.92
C ALA A 57 -18.06 1.80 -5.37
N GLU A 58 -16.74 1.78 -5.59
CA GLU A 58 -16.16 1.71 -6.93
C GLU A 58 -16.55 0.40 -7.65
N GLN A 59 -16.58 -0.74 -6.96
CA GLN A 59 -17.07 -2.00 -7.53
C GLN A 59 -18.52 -1.89 -7.98
N GLN A 60 -19.41 -1.39 -7.12
CA GLN A 60 -20.82 -1.19 -7.45
C GLN A 60 -21.02 -0.21 -8.63
N LEU A 61 -20.20 0.81 -8.72
CA LEU A 61 -20.24 1.75 -9.84
C LEU A 61 -19.89 1.07 -11.16
N HIS A 62 -18.85 0.23 -11.20
CA HIS A 62 -18.50 -0.51 -12.41
C HIS A 62 -19.53 -1.58 -12.76
N GLN A 63 -20.15 -2.24 -11.78
CA GLN A 63 -21.27 -3.15 -12.01
C GLN A 63 -22.47 -2.43 -12.62
N LYS A 64 -22.75 -1.19 -12.20
CA LYS A 64 -23.89 -0.40 -12.66
C LYS A 64 -23.66 0.30 -14.00
N TYR A 65 -22.48 0.88 -14.19
CA TYR A 65 -22.19 1.80 -15.30
C TYR A 65 -21.25 1.24 -16.36
N GLY A 66 -20.67 0.05 -16.12
CA GLY A 66 -19.75 -0.59 -17.05
C GLY A 66 -18.27 -0.28 -16.82
N PRO A 67 -17.40 -0.59 -17.80
CA PRO A 67 -15.95 -0.60 -17.60
C PRO A 67 -15.32 0.77 -17.40
N VAL A 68 -15.98 1.86 -17.82
CA VAL A 68 -15.46 3.22 -17.71
C VAL A 68 -16.47 4.09 -16.94
N VAL A 69 -16.04 4.61 -15.79
CA VAL A 69 -16.89 5.39 -14.89
C VAL A 69 -16.25 6.72 -14.51
N ARG A 70 -17.01 7.81 -14.63
CA ARG A 70 -16.60 9.13 -14.15
C ARG A 70 -16.76 9.21 -12.63
N VAL A 71 -15.66 9.17 -11.90
CA VAL A 71 -15.65 9.11 -10.41
C VAL A 71 -15.34 10.46 -9.76
N ALA A 72 -14.96 11.47 -10.55
CA ALA A 72 -14.74 12.85 -10.09
C ALA A 72 -14.84 13.81 -11.28
N PRO A 73 -14.85 15.15 -11.08
CA PRO A 73 -15.03 16.11 -12.18
C PRO A 73 -14.08 15.90 -13.35
N ASN A 74 -12.81 15.54 -13.07
CA ASN A 74 -11.79 15.28 -14.08
C ASN A 74 -11.10 13.93 -13.87
N TRP A 75 -11.87 12.87 -13.51
CA TRP A 75 -11.30 11.57 -13.19
C TRP A 75 -12.17 10.42 -13.69
N LEU A 76 -11.58 9.52 -14.51
CA LEU A 76 -12.17 8.28 -14.96
C LEU A 76 -11.56 7.07 -14.23
N SER A 77 -12.41 6.14 -13.83
CA SER A 77 -12.04 4.82 -13.29
C SER A 77 -12.32 3.75 -14.35
N PHE A 78 -11.41 2.77 -14.44
CA PHE A 78 -11.46 1.68 -15.40
C PHE A 78 -11.44 0.33 -14.69
N SER A 79 -12.07 -0.71 -15.28
CA SER A 79 -12.20 -2.03 -14.68
C SER A 79 -11.80 -3.19 -15.60
N SER A 80 -11.13 -2.96 -16.74
CA SER A 80 -10.55 -4.00 -17.58
C SER A 80 -9.05 -4.17 -17.35
N LEU A 81 -8.50 -5.38 -17.64
CA LEU A 81 -7.06 -5.62 -17.57
C LEU A 81 -6.29 -4.89 -18.67
N GLU A 82 -6.90 -4.75 -19.85
CA GLU A 82 -6.30 -4.03 -20.98
C GLU A 82 -6.13 -2.55 -20.66
N ASP A 83 -7.15 -1.92 -20.05
CA ASP A 83 -7.05 -0.54 -19.59
C ASP A 83 -6.03 -0.41 -18.45
N PHE A 84 -5.98 -1.39 -17.53
CA PHE A 84 -4.97 -1.40 -16.48
C PHE A 84 -3.56 -1.44 -17.07
N ASP A 85 -3.33 -2.29 -18.08
CA ASP A 85 -2.02 -2.40 -18.74
C ASP A 85 -1.69 -1.12 -19.53
N ALA A 86 -2.68 -0.47 -20.14
CA ALA A 86 -2.50 0.83 -20.80
C ALA A 86 -2.15 1.96 -19.80
N ILE A 87 -2.73 1.95 -18.59
CA ILE A 87 -2.50 2.98 -17.57
C ILE A 87 -1.21 2.73 -16.78
N TYR A 88 -0.93 1.47 -16.39
CA TYR A 88 0.15 1.15 -15.44
C TYR A 88 1.34 0.41 -16.06
N GLY A 89 1.21 -0.11 -17.28
CA GLY A 89 2.25 -0.82 -17.99
C GLY A 89 3.40 0.10 -18.43
N PHE A 90 4.05 -0.25 -19.53
CA PHE A 90 5.16 0.53 -20.10
C PHE A 90 4.69 1.71 -20.97
N ASN A 91 3.44 2.13 -20.81
CA ASN A 91 2.85 3.24 -21.54
C ASN A 91 3.48 4.58 -21.12
N LYS A 92 3.81 5.41 -22.10
CA LYS A 92 4.41 6.73 -21.89
C LYS A 92 3.37 7.86 -21.86
N SER A 93 2.10 7.55 -22.07
CA SER A 93 1.00 8.53 -22.18
C SER A 93 0.50 9.07 -20.85
N VAL A 94 0.91 8.47 -19.76
CA VAL A 94 0.50 8.84 -18.41
C VAL A 94 1.67 9.10 -17.49
N GLU A 95 1.45 9.90 -16.45
CA GLU A 95 2.42 10.17 -15.40
C GLU A 95 1.76 10.25 -14.02
N LYS A 96 2.55 10.32 -12.95
CA LYS A 96 2.03 10.61 -11.61
C LYS A 96 1.65 12.07 -11.49
N GLY A 97 0.42 12.34 -11.02
CA GLY A 97 -0.08 13.68 -10.74
C GLY A 97 0.21 14.16 -9.30
N ASP A 98 -0.47 15.23 -8.91
CA ASP A 98 -0.34 15.84 -7.58
C ASP A 98 -0.84 14.96 -6.44
N PHE A 99 -1.65 13.95 -6.74
CA PHE A 99 -2.05 12.92 -5.78
C PHE A 99 -0.87 12.40 -4.93
N TYR A 100 0.29 12.23 -5.52
CA TYR A 100 1.46 11.67 -4.85
C TYR A 100 2.24 12.67 -3.99
N ALA A 101 1.82 13.93 -3.96
CA ALA A 101 2.50 14.95 -3.16
C ALA A 101 2.43 14.67 -1.66
N PHE A 102 1.40 13.94 -1.17
CA PHE A 102 1.29 13.57 0.24
C PHE A 102 2.40 12.63 0.71
N GLY A 103 2.99 11.85 -0.19
CA GLY A 103 4.15 10.99 0.12
C GLY A 103 5.46 11.77 0.32
N ARG A 104 5.39 13.11 0.35
CA ARG A 104 6.52 13.99 0.63
C ARG A 104 6.24 14.78 1.90
N SER A 105 7.00 14.52 2.95
CA SER A 105 6.91 15.34 4.17
C SER A 105 7.31 16.80 3.85
N PRO A 106 6.61 17.81 4.40
CA PRO A 106 7.00 19.22 4.24
C PRO A 106 8.44 19.52 4.67
N SER A 107 8.98 18.77 5.62
CA SER A 107 10.37 18.86 6.08
C SER A 107 11.37 18.13 5.17
N GLN A 108 10.92 17.28 4.25
CA GLN A 108 11.78 16.55 3.33
C GLN A 108 11.98 17.33 2.03
N ARG A 109 13.21 17.73 1.77
CA ARG A 109 13.59 18.41 0.52
C ARG A 109 13.56 17.47 -0.68
N GLU A 110 13.90 16.18 -0.46
CA GLU A 110 13.96 15.17 -1.50
C GLU A 110 12.65 14.38 -1.62
N ALA A 111 12.27 14.06 -2.85
CA ALA A 111 11.14 13.20 -3.13
C ALA A 111 11.58 11.72 -3.09
N SER A 112 10.77 10.86 -2.46
CA SER A 112 10.97 9.42 -2.52
C SER A 112 10.57 8.85 -3.90
N ILE A 113 10.89 7.59 -4.16
CA ILE A 113 10.44 6.87 -5.35
C ILE A 113 8.92 6.87 -5.48
N PHE A 114 8.18 6.88 -4.37
CA PHE A 114 6.72 6.95 -4.36
C PHE A 114 6.23 8.34 -4.79
N SER A 115 6.80 9.42 -4.26
CA SER A 115 6.34 10.79 -4.51
C SER A 115 6.95 11.44 -5.77
N THR A 116 7.95 10.81 -6.40
CA THR A 116 8.58 11.31 -7.63
C THR A 116 7.64 11.21 -8.82
N LYS A 117 7.32 12.36 -9.47
CA LYS A 117 6.46 12.43 -10.65
C LYS A 117 7.22 12.06 -11.94
N SER A 118 8.40 12.64 -12.16
CA SER A 118 9.22 12.43 -13.36
C SER A 118 9.60 10.96 -13.55
N ASP A 119 9.32 10.40 -14.72
CA ASP A 119 9.66 9.01 -15.06
C ASP A 119 11.17 8.79 -15.20
N THR A 120 11.90 9.81 -15.63
CA THR A 120 13.37 9.73 -15.74
C THR A 120 14.00 9.66 -14.36
N ILE A 121 13.62 10.57 -13.46
CA ILE A 121 14.11 10.58 -12.07
C ILE A 121 13.68 9.29 -11.33
N HIS A 122 12.45 8.83 -11.57
CA HIS A 122 11.97 7.58 -10.96
C HIS A 122 12.81 6.38 -11.39
N ARG A 123 13.14 6.25 -12.68
CA ARG A 123 14.00 5.15 -13.16
C ARG A 123 15.39 5.16 -12.52
N GLN A 124 15.98 6.35 -12.37
CA GLN A 124 17.25 6.51 -11.68
C GLN A 124 17.14 6.10 -10.20
N LYS A 125 16.13 6.63 -9.48
CA LYS A 125 15.87 6.25 -8.07
C LYS A 125 15.61 4.76 -7.92
N LYS A 126 14.85 4.14 -8.82
CA LYS A 126 14.57 2.71 -8.78
C LYS A 126 15.85 1.87 -8.85
N LYS A 127 16.81 2.24 -9.68
CA LYS A 127 18.13 1.57 -9.74
C LYS A 127 18.89 1.71 -8.42
N LYS A 128 18.92 2.92 -7.86
CA LYS A 128 19.59 3.23 -6.59
C LYS A 128 18.98 2.47 -5.41
N VAL A 129 17.65 2.34 -5.37
CA VAL A 129 16.92 1.64 -4.30
C VAL A 129 17.05 0.13 -4.41
N LEU A 130 16.81 -0.43 -5.61
CA LEU A 130 16.82 -1.88 -5.82
C LEU A 130 18.23 -2.48 -5.83
N GLY A 131 19.16 -1.86 -6.56
CA GLY A 131 20.47 -2.42 -6.84
C GLY A 131 21.24 -2.84 -5.57
N PRO A 132 21.47 -1.96 -4.59
CA PRO A 132 22.25 -2.27 -3.40
C PRO A 132 21.55 -3.20 -2.40
N ALA A 133 20.21 -3.14 -2.30
CA ALA A 133 19.52 -3.70 -1.14
C ALA A 133 18.30 -4.60 -1.43
N LEU A 134 17.52 -4.30 -2.47
CA LEU A 134 16.20 -4.88 -2.70
C LEU A 134 16.07 -5.71 -4.00
N SER A 135 17.18 -5.98 -4.69
CA SER A 135 17.13 -6.90 -5.82
C SER A 135 16.79 -8.31 -5.35
N SER A 136 16.11 -9.09 -6.18
CA SER A 136 15.69 -10.47 -5.86
C SER A 136 16.84 -11.36 -5.37
N SER A 137 18.07 -11.12 -5.85
CA SER A 137 19.28 -11.84 -5.40
C SER A 137 19.78 -11.40 -4.00
N LYS A 138 19.34 -10.25 -3.49
CA LYS A 138 19.85 -9.67 -2.25
C LYS A 138 18.86 -9.73 -1.08
N VAL A 139 17.56 -9.83 -1.36
CA VAL A 139 16.54 -9.82 -0.30
C VAL A 139 16.61 -11.03 0.62
N GLY A 140 17.14 -12.17 0.15
CA GLY A 140 17.36 -13.38 0.97
C GLY A 140 18.27 -13.17 2.17
N ARG A 141 19.16 -12.16 2.15
CA ARG A 141 20.03 -11.84 3.29
C ARG A 141 19.27 -11.40 4.54
N TYR A 142 18.01 -10.99 4.41
CA TYR A 142 17.17 -10.53 5.53
C TYR A 142 16.40 -11.69 6.17
N GLU A 143 16.48 -12.91 5.63
CA GLU A 143 15.79 -14.08 6.15
C GLU A 143 16.08 -14.34 7.64
N PRO A 144 17.33 -14.31 8.15
CA PRO A 144 17.60 -14.54 9.56
C PRO A 144 16.88 -13.53 10.48
N VAL A 145 16.79 -12.25 10.05
CA VAL A 145 16.06 -11.22 10.79
C VAL A 145 14.56 -11.53 10.81
N ILE A 146 14.02 -11.97 9.67
CA ILE A 146 12.60 -12.33 9.55
C ILE A 146 12.28 -13.51 10.47
N GLU A 147 13.13 -14.55 10.50
CA GLU A 147 12.95 -15.72 11.35
C GLU A 147 12.97 -15.40 12.85
N GLU A 148 13.89 -14.53 13.29
CA GLU A 148 13.91 -14.04 14.67
C GLU A 148 12.56 -13.40 15.07
N HIS A 149 12.03 -12.54 14.22
CA HIS A 149 10.74 -11.86 14.47
C HIS A 149 9.54 -12.82 14.35
N VAL A 150 9.60 -13.81 13.47
CA VAL A 150 8.59 -14.86 13.37
C VAL A 150 8.51 -15.65 14.68
N ALA A 151 9.64 -16.08 15.23
CA ALA A 151 9.68 -16.78 16.51
C ALA A 151 9.05 -15.96 17.65
N VAL A 152 9.33 -14.65 17.70
CA VAL A 152 8.71 -13.72 18.68
C VAL A 152 7.20 -13.60 18.47
N LEU A 153 6.73 -13.52 17.22
CA LEU A 153 5.30 -13.45 16.93
C LEU A 153 4.59 -14.73 17.35
N LEU A 154 5.15 -15.90 17.02
CA LEU A 154 4.55 -17.19 17.39
C LEU A 154 4.44 -17.36 18.90
N SER A 155 5.46 -16.97 19.67
CA SER A 155 5.41 -16.99 21.13
C SER A 155 4.33 -16.07 21.70
N ARG A 156 4.13 -14.89 21.11
CA ARG A 156 3.07 -13.94 21.50
C ARG A 156 1.67 -14.44 21.13
N LEU A 157 1.53 -15.08 19.98
CA LEU A 157 0.28 -15.72 19.56
C LEU A 157 -0.12 -16.80 20.56
N GLU A 158 0.82 -17.66 20.95
CA GLU A 158 0.58 -18.70 21.94
C GLU A 158 0.15 -18.12 23.30
N ALA A 159 0.86 -17.08 23.77
CA ALA A 159 0.53 -16.40 25.02
C ALA A 159 -0.81 -15.66 25.00
N SER A 160 -1.33 -15.30 23.82
CA SER A 160 -2.61 -14.58 23.66
C SER A 160 -3.81 -15.49 23.43
N ARG A 161 -3.64 -16.82 23.54
CA ARG A 161 -4.73 -17.77 23.37
C ARG A 161 -5.73 -17.67 24.53
N HIS A 162 -6.98 -17.51 24.18
CA HIS A 162 -8.11 -17.58 25.13
C HIS A 162 -8.92 -18.86 24.84
N PRO A 163 -8.94 -19.86 25.74
CA PRO A 163 -9.73 -21.07 25.53
C PRO A 163 -11.23 -20.75 25.54
N THR A 164 -11.96 -21.20 24.54
CA THR A 164 -13.41 -20.98 24.37
C THR A 164 -14.26 -22.15 24.87
N GLY A 165 -13.70 -23.13 25.58
CA GLY A 165 -14.43 -24.27 26.16
C GLY A 165 -14.68 -25.45 25.21
N GLU A 166 -14.57 -25.29 23.89
CA GLU A 166 -14.78 -26.33 22.88
C GLU A 166 -13.48 -26.80 22.21
N GLY A 167 -12.32 -26.57 22.84
CA GLY A 167 -11.02 -26.90 22.27
C GLY A 167 -10.56 -25.91 21.16
N VAL A 168 -11.32 -24.87 20.87
CA VAL A 168 -10.98 -23.75 19.99
C VAL A 168 -10.46 -22.61 20.84
N SER A 169 -9.37 -21.98 20.42
CA SER A 169 -8.85 -20.77 21.04
C SER A 169 -9.04 -19.59 20.11
N THR A 170 -9.44 -18.44 20.65
CA THR A 170 -9.51 -17.19 19.89
C THR A 170 -8.35 -16.26 20.22
N ALA A 171 -7.84 -15.53 19.23
CA ALA A 171 -6.87 -14.48 19.44
C ALA A 171 -7.10 -13.33 18.44
N ASN A 172 -6.97 -12.09 18.91
CA ASN A 172 -6.95 -10.94 18.02
C ASN A 172 -5.56 -10.83 17.35
N VAL A 173 -5.45 -11.33 16.13
CA VAL A 173 -4.19 -11.44 15.41
C VAL A 173 -3.70 -10.11 14.84
N ALA A 174 -4.62 -9.21 14.46
CA ALA A 174 -4.29 -8.00 13.73
C ALA A 174 -3.29 -7.06 14.46
N PRO A 175 -3.39 -6.79 15.77
CA PRO A 175 -2.38 -6.00 16.48
C PRO A 175 -1.02 -6.67 16.53
N LEU A 176 -0.97 -8.00 16.73
CA LEU A 176 0.26 -8.78 16.81
C LEU A 176 1.01 -8.80 15.47
N VAL A 177 0.28 -9.03 14.39
CA VAL A 177 0.83 -8.99 13.01
C VAL A 177 1.28 -7.57 12.63
N THR A 178 0.51 -6.54 13.01
CA THR A 178 0.92 -5.15 12.76
C THR A 178 2.22 -4.82 13.49
N ARG A 179 2.38 -5.29 14.72
CA ARG A 179 3.61 -5.13 15.49
C ARG A 179 4.76 -5.89 14.84
N PHE A 180 4.56 -7.15 14.48
CA PHE A 180 5.54 -7.98 13.79
C PHE A 180 6.06 -7.31 12.52
N THR A 181 5.17 -6.84 11.66
CA THR A 181 5.58 -6.20 10.39
C THR A 181 6.32 -4.88 10.60
N LEU A 182 5.99 -4.12 11.64
CA LEU A 182 6.72 -2.89 11.98
C LEU A 182 8.12 -3.22 12.51
N ASP A 183 8.24 -4.11 13.50
CA ASP A 183 9.51 -4.47 14.11
C ASP A 183 10.46 -5.10 13.07
N THR A 184 9.97 -6.05 12.27
CA THR A 184 10.72 -6.66 11.17
C THR A 184 11.21 -5.64 10.16
N MET A 185 10.34 -4.71 9.74
CA MET A 185 10.72 -3.67 8.77
C MET A 185 11.75 -2.71 9.32
N LEU A 186 11.64 -2.29 10.58
CA LEU A 186 12.62 -1.40 11.21
C LEU A 186 13.99 -2.07 11.32
N GLU A 187 14.04 -3.35 11.67
CA GLU A 187 15.30 -4.07 11.76
C GLU A 187 15.90 -4.37 10.38
N ILE A 188 15.10 -4.73 9.39
CA ILE A 188 15.55 -4.87 7.99
C ILE A 188 16.07 -3.53 7.44
N LEU A 189 15.48 -2.39 7.84
CA LEU A 189 15.95 -1.08 7.39
C LEU A 189 17.27 -0.68 8.03
N PHE A 190 17.39 -0.83 9.35
CA PHE A 190 18.47 -0.20 10.14
C PHE A 190 19.40 -1.20 10.83
N GLY A 191 19.18 -2.50 10.71
CA GLY A 191 19.86 -3.49 11.53
C GLY A 191 19.61 -3.23 13.02
N SER A 192 20.65 -3.37 13.85
CA SER A 192 20.56 -3.09 15.30
C SER A 192 20.59 -1.59 15.66
N ALA A 193 20.83 -0.70 14.69
CA ALA A 193 21.05 0.72 14.98
C ALA A 193 19.84 1.47 15.56
N ILE A 194 18.61 0.96 15.30
CA ILE A 194 17.37 1.52 15.85
C ILE A 194 16.62 0.48 16.71
N ALA A 195 16.90 -0.81 16.58
CA ALA A 195 16.18 -1.90 17.23
C ALA A 195 16.25 -1.89 18.78
N SER A 196 17.27 -1.30 19.38
CA SER A 196 17.40 -1.15 20.85
C SER A 196 16.75 0.12 21.40
N ASN A 197 15.87 0.77 20.65
CA ASN A 197 15.23 2.02 21.00
C ASN A 197 13.93 1.77 21.81
N PRO A 198 13.54 2.63 22.76
CA PRO A 198 12.29 2.54 23.52
C PRO A 198 11.00 2.49 22.66
N TYR A 199 11.12 2.65 21.32
CA TYR A 199 10.00 2.45 20.39
C TYR A 199 9.63 0.97 20.19
N THR A 200 10.44 0.01 20.65
CA THR A 200 10.13 -1.42 20.69
C THR A 200 9.35 -1.83 21.94
N ASP A 201 9.17 -0.94 22.90
CA ASP A 201 8.23 -1.15 24.02
C ASP A 201 6.80 -1.30 23.50
N SER A 202 6.03 -2.21 24.10
CA SER A 202 4.71 -2.62 23.58
C SER A 202 3.71 -1.46 23.46
N ALA A 203 3.74 -0.51 24.40
CA ALA A 203 2.87 0.67 24.39
C ALA A 203 3.26 1.67 23.28
N ALA A 204 4.56 1.96 23.13
CA ALA A 204 5.07 2.88 22.12
C ALA A 204 4.85 2.35 20.70
N ALA A 205 5.03 1.06 20.47
CA ALA A 205 4.80 0.45 19.16
C ALA A 205 3.31 0.40 18.82
N GLY A 206 2.43 0.12 19.79
CA GLY A 206 0.98 0.24 19.60
C GLY A 206 0.57 1.66 19.17
N ALA A 207 1.16 2.69 19.79
CA ALA A 207 0.96 4.08 19.39
C ALA A 207 1.45 4.35 17.95
N ILE A 208 2.63 3.86 17.55
CA ILE A 208 3.16 3.99 16.19
C ILE A 208 2.23 3.32 15.18
N CYS A 209 1.80 2.08 15.41
CA CYS A 209 0.89 1.36 14.53
C CYS A 209 -0.46 2.06 14.36
N SER A 210 -1.03 2.57 15.44
CA SER A 210 -2.26 3.37 15.42
C SER A 210 -2.09 4.68 14.64
N GLN A 211 -0.98 5.38 14.84
CA GLN A 211 -0.68 6.63 14.15
C GLN A 211 -0.39 6.41 12.67
N LEU A 212 0.30 5.34 12.27
CA LEU A 212 0.52 4.98 10.87
C LEU A 212 -0.81 4.85 10.12
N ARG A 213 -1.79 4.14 10.69
CA ARG A 213 -3.13 4.03 10.09
C ARG A 213 -3.80 5.40 9.93
N LYS A 214 -3.75 6.24 10.96
CA LYS A 214 -4.32 7.61 10.92
C LYS A 214 -3.61 8.48 9.88
N ILE A 215 -2.28 8.46 9.83
CA ILE A 215 -1.48 9.22 8.87
C ILE A 215 -1.79 8.78 7.45
N THR A 216 -1.87 7.47 7.17
CA THR A 216 -2.22 6.94 5.86
C THR A 216 -3.60 7.42 5.43
N LYS A 217 -4.61 7.30 6.29
CA LYS A 217 -5.97 7.77 6.02
C LYS A 217 -6.01 9.27 5.75
N THR A 218 -5.33 10.06 6.57
CA THR A 218 -5.25 11.52 6.43
C THR A 218 -4.54 11.93 5.14
N ALA A 219 -3.39 11.33 4.84
CA ALA A 219 -2.62 11.62 3.64
C ALA A 219 -3.41 11.30 2.35
N TRP A 220 -4.12 10.19 2.33
CA TRP A 220 -5.00 9.82 1.22
C TRP A 220 -6.16 10.82 1.06
N SER A 221 -6.74 11.26 2.17
CA SER A 221 -7.81 12.25 2.20
C SER A 221 -7.40 13.58 1.58
N TYR A 222 -6.16 14.04 1.83
CA TYR A 222 -5.61 15.25 1.18
C TYR A 222 -5.62 15.17 -0.35
N SER A 223 -5.31 13.99 -0.87
CA SER A 223 -5.24 13.75 -2.30
C SER A 223 -6.61 13.70 -2.95
N LEU A 224 -7.64 13.28 -2.21
CA LEU A 224 -9.02 13.24 -2.68
C LEU A 224 -9.71 14.59 -2.57
N TRP A 225 -9.37 15.39 -1.58
CA TRP A 225 -9.93 16.72 -1.37
C TRP A 225 -8.87 17.70 -0.87
N PRO A 226 -8.22 18.47 -1.76
CA PRO A 226 -7.12 19.37 -1.40
C PRO A 226 -7.47 20.43 -0.33
N MET A 227 -8.73 20.89 -0.28
CA MET A 227 -9.19 21.80 0.78
C MET A 227 -9.13 21.17 2.17
N TYR A 228 -9.30 19.86 2.29
CA TYR A 228 -9.12 19.15 3.56
C TYR A 228 -7.68 19.33 4.09
N GLY A 229 -6.69 19.27 3.19
CA GLY A 229 -5.30 19.54 3.53
C GLY A 229 -5.08 20.97 4.06
N TRP A 230 -5.71 21.96 3.44
CA TRP A 230 -5.63 23.34 3.90
C TRP A 230 -6.26 23.50 5.30
N VAL A 231 -7.43 22.93 5.53
CA VAL A 231 -8.10 22.92 6.85
C VAL A 231 -7.23 22.25 7.90
N MET A 232 -6.73 21.03 7.62
CA MET A 232 -5.94 20.26 8.57
C MET A 232 -4.56 20.85 8.87
N ASN A 233 -3.98 21.60 7.93
CA ASN A 233 -2.73 22.35 8.13
C ASN A 233 -2.96 23.77 8.69
N SER A 234 -4.20 24.17 8.96
CA SER A 234 -4.48 25.46 9.57
C SER A 234 -3.81 25.56 10.95
N TRP A 235 -3.47 26.80 11.36
CA TRP A 235 -2.85 27.04 12.67
C TRP A 235 -3.73 26.53 13.83
N ILE A 236 -5.05 26.54 13.66
CA ILE A 236 -6.01 26.06 14.65
C ILE A 236 -5.82 24.56 14.91
N ILE A 237 -5.83 23.74 13.84
CA ILE A 237 -5.66 22.28 13.95
C ILE A 237 -4.24 21.94 14.43
N ASN A 238 -3.22 22.62 13.92
CA ASN A 238 -1.84 22.42 14.35
C ASN A 238 -1.60 22.75 15.84
N SER A 239 -2.30 23.75 16.38
CA SER A 239 -2.23 24.09 17.80
C SER A 239 -2.82 22.99 18.67
N PHE A 240 -3.94 22.39 18.26
CA PHE A 240 -4.53 21.23 18.94
C PHE A 240 -3.70 19.95 18.80
N SER A 241 -3.05 19.72 17.66
CA SER A 241 -2.28 18.50 17.40
C SER A 241 -0.92 18.48 18.09
N ARG A 242 -0.34 19.62 18.46
CA ARG A 242 0.95 19.68 19.17
C ARG A 242 0.97 18.85 20.45
N GLY A 243 -0.11 18.86 21.24
CA GLY A 243 -0.23 18.06 22.45
C GLY A 243 -0.30 16.56 22.21
N LEU A 244 -0.62 16.11 20.98
CA LEU A 244 -0.67 14.70 20.59
C LEU A 244 0.68 14.17 20.09
N LEU A 245 1.61 15.06 19.70
CA LEU A 245 2.92 14.70 19.14
C LEU A 245 4.03 14.66 20.19
N TYR A 246 3.80 15.23 21.35
CA TYR A 246 4.77 15.29 22.43
C TYR A 246 4.18 14.69 23.70
N ASN A 247 4.98 14.00 24.49
CA ASN A 247 4.60 13.61 25.86
C ASN A 247 4.61 14.83 26.78
N LYS A 248 4.19 14.63 28.06
CA LYS A 248 4.15 15.70 29.08
C LYS A 248 5.51 16.39 29.29
N ASP A 249 6.60 15.70 28.99
CA ASP A 249 7.97 16.20 29.13
C ASP A 249 8.52 16.84 27.85
N GLY A 250 7.67 17.05 26.82
CA GLY A 250 8.05 17.65 25.54
C GLY A 250 8.81 16.71 24.59
N ALA A 251 9.03 15.45 24.98
CA ALA A 251 9.67 14.47 24.11
C ALA A 251 8.68 14.00 23.01
N GLN A 252 9.22 13.85 21.79
CA GLN A 252 8.43 13.35 20.66
C GLN A 252 8.06 11.87 20.89
N THR A 253 6.79 11.53 20.69
CA THR A 253 6.27 10.18 20.86
C THR A 253 5.72 9.61 19.54
N GLY A 254 5.53 8.29 19.48
CA GLY A 254 4.93 7.63 18.33
C GLY A 254 5.69 7.91 17.04
N MET A 255 4.97 8.21 15.97
CA MET A 255 5.56 8.44 14.63
C MET A 255 6.48 9.65 14.57
N ALA A 256 6.25 10.70 15.33
CA ALA A 256 7.14 11.85 15.38
C ALA A 256 8.48 11.49 16.02
N GLY A 257 8.45 10.72 17.09
CA GLY A 257 9.65 10.18 17.72
C GLY A 257 10.42 9.23 16.82
N LEU A 258 9.74 8.31 16.14
CA LEU A 258 10.36 7.42 15.16
C LEU A 258 11.00 8.21 14.01
N ALA A 259 10.29 9.18 13.43
CA ALA A 259 10.84 10.03 12.37
C ALA A 259 12.08 10.81 12.84
N ALA A 260 12.07 11.32 14.07
CA ALA A 260 13.23 11.99 14.66
C ALA A 260 14.42 11.03 14.90
N ALA A 261 14.14 9.78 15.30
CA ALA A 261 15.18 8.75 15.46
C ALA A 261 15.81 8.38 14.12
N VAL A 262 15.00 8.14 13.10
CA VAL A 262 15.44 7.88 11.73
C VAL A 262 16.26 9.04 11.17
N HIS A 263 15.77 10.27 11.35
CA HIS A 263 16.51 11.46 10.95
C HIS A 263 17.88 11.56 11.64
N ARG A 264 17.95 11.32 12.95
CA ARG A 264 19.24 11.32 13.68
C ARG A 264 20.16 10.23 13.16
N ALA A 265 19.68 9.02 12.95
CA ALA A 265 20.47 7.89 12.49
C ALA A 265 21.09 8.14 11.11
N ILE A 266 20.36 8.73 10.17
CA ILE A 266 20.82 8.93 8.79
C ILE A 266 21.60 10.26 8.65
N MET A 267 21.08 11.36 9.21
CA MET A 267 21.60 12.70 8.94
C MET A 267 22.71 13.15 9.92
N ARG A 268 22.72 12.61 11.15
CA ARG A 268 23.67 13.03 12.17
C ARG A 268 24.69 11.97 12.54
N ASN A 269 24.33 10.69 12.41
CA ASN A 269 25.21 9.59 12.79
C ASN A 269 25.14 8.41 11.81
N PRO A 270 25.39 8.61 10.50
CA PRO A 270 25.32 7.54 9.50
C PRO A 270 26.33 6.41 9.78
N GLN A 271 27.46 6.72 10.40
CA GLN A 271 28.49 5.74 10.75
C GLN A 271 27.98 4.67 11.71
N HIS A 272 27.09 5.02 12.64
CA HIS A 272 26.47 4.04 13.53
C HIS A 272 25.61 3.01 12.77
N VAL A 273 24.91 3.45 11.71
CA VAL A 273 24.14 2.54 10.84
C VAL A 273 25.08 1.66 10.01
N ILE A 274 26.15 2.24 9.45
CA ILE A 274 27.14 1.51 8.64
C ILE A 274 27.85 0.45 9.48
N GLN A 275 28.16 0.75 10.74
CA GLN A 275 28.85 -0.16 11.66
C GLN A 275 27.92 -1.23 12.29
N SER A 276 26.60 -1.20 12.01
CA SER A 276 25.71 -2.23 12.51
C SER A 276 26.17 -3.63 12.07
N PRO A 277 26.24 -4.61 12.99
CA PRO A 277 26.64 -5.98 12.65
C PRO A 277 25.61 -6.71 11.80
N LYS A 278 24.33 -6.34 11.92
CA LYS A 278 23.25 -6.94 11.14
C LYS A 278 23.14 -6.28 9.76
N PRO A 279 22.74 -7.03 8.72
CA PRO A 279 22.47 -6.45 7.41
C PRO A 279 21.32 -5.46 7.50
N GLY A 280 21.43 -4.34 6.77
CA GLY A 280 20.39 -3.32 6.72
C GLY A 280 20.28 -2.69 5.34
N ILE A 281 19.06 -2.33 4.95
CA ILE A 281 18.80 -1.65 3.67
C ILE A 281 19.47 -0.29 3.65
N VAL A 282 19.30 0.50 4.71
CA VAL A 282 19.89 1.84 4.85
C VAL A 282 21.43 1.76 4.87
N LYS A 283 22.00 0.78 5.57
CA LYS A 283 23.44 0.48 5.52
C LYS A 283 23.90 0.26 4.09
N SER A 284 23.22 -0.61 3.34
CA SER A 284 23.57 -0.92 1.95
C SER A 284 23.49 0.29 1.01
N TRP A 285 22.63 1.26 1.30
CA TRP A 285 22.55 2.51 0.54
C TRP A 285 23.65 3.50 0.91
N LEU A 286 24.00 3.59 2.19
CA LEU A 286 25.06 4.50 2.70
C LEU A 286 26.47 4.00 2.35
N GLU A 287 26.66 2.70 2.14
CA GLU A 287 27.94 2.09 1.75
C GLU A 287 28.26 2.25 0.26
N VAL A 288 27.32 2.71 -0.57
CA VAL A 288 27.59 2.94 -2.00
C VAL A 288 28.56 4.11 -2.15
N PRO A 289 29.71 3.90 -2.81
CA PRO A 289 30.73 4.96 -3.01
C PRO A 289 30.16 6.20 -3.70
N VAL A 290 30.69 7.38 -3.37
CA VAL A 290 30.20 8.68 -3.86
C VAL A 290 30.32 8.82 -5.38
N ASP A 291 31.30 8.17 -5.97
CA ASP A 291 31.56 8.12 -7.41
C ASP A 291 30.71 7.07 -8.16
N ASP A 292 30.00 6.19 -7.45
CA ASP A 292 29.08 5.22 -8.07
C ASP A 292 27.78 5.89 -8.53
N ALA A 293 27.30 5.50 -9.71
CA ALA A 293 26.05 5.99 -10.28
C ALA A 293 24.81 5.69 -9.43
N ASN A 294 24.90 4.70 -8.52
CA ASN A 294 23.82 4.33 -7.59
C ASN A 294 23.95 5.01 -6.22
N HIS A 295 24.95 5.86 -6.02
CA HIS A 295 25.10 6.62 -4.78
C HIS A 295 23.85 7.45 -4.47
N MET A 296 23.42 7.43 -3.20
CA MET A 296 22.36 8.29 -2.66
C MET A 296 22.91 9.16 -1.56
N ARG A 297 22.62 10.45 -1.63
CA ARG A 297 22.95 11.38 -0.52
C ARG A 297 22.03 11.08 0.67
N GLU A 298 22.46 11.42 1.88
CA GLU A 298 21.69 11.18 3.11
C GLU A 298 20.22 11.68 3.05
N PRO A 299 19.90 12.87 2.47
CA PRO A 299 18.50 13.29 2.31
C PRO A 299 17.69 12.38 1.39
N GLU A 300 18.30 11.78 0.36
CA GLU A 300 17.63 10.81 -0.53
C GLU A 300 17.41 9.49 0.23
N VAL A 301 18.41 9.03 1.00
CA VAL A 301 18.29 7.84 1.85
C VAL A 301 17.19 8.03 2.89
N LEU A 302 17.13 9.20 3.54
CA LEU A 302 16.07 9.53 4.50
C LEU A 302 14.68 9.48 3.86
N ALA A 303 14.53 10.05 2.66
CA ALA A 303 13.25 10.03 1.94
C ALA A 303 12.78 8.61 1.61
N GLU A 304 13.71 7.74 1.17
CA GLU A 304 13.37 6.35 0.85
C GLU A 304 13.13 5.50 2.11
N ALA A 305 13.90 5.68 3.18
CA ALA A 305 13.68 4.99 4.45
C ALA A 305 12.31 5.32 5.05
N MET A 306 11.94 6.59 5.08
CA MET A 306 10.61 7.02 5.54
C MET A 306 9.49 6.48 4.64
N ASN A 307 9.71 6.44 3.32
CA ASN A 307 8.76 5.84 2.38
C ASN A 307 8.55 4.35 2.66
N MET A 308 9.59 3.59 2.97
CA MET A 308 9.49 2.16 3.28
C MET A 308 8.78 1.91 4.63
N ILE A 309 9.03 2.73 5.65
CA ILE A 309 8.30 2.67 6.93
C ILE A 309 6.81 2.94 6.73
N PHE A 310 6.48 3.85 5.82
CA PHE A 310 5.08 4.18 5.50
C PHE A 310 4.40 3.08 4.68
N ALA A 311 5.09 2.52 3.68
CA ALA A 311 4.49 1.60 2.70
C ALA A 311 4.47 0.14 3.15
N GLY A 312 5.50 -0.30 3.89
CA GLY A 312 5.74 -1.72 4.18
C GLY A 312 4.86 -2.30 5.29
N PRO A 313 4.96 -1.82 6.54
CA PRO A 313 4.32 -2.48 7.68
C PRO A 313 2.81 -2.66 7.52
N GLY A 314 2.10 -1.59 7.16
CA GLY A 314 0.64 -1.62 7.04
C GLY A 314 0.13 -2.55 5.94
N SER A 315 0.78 -2.57 4.78
CA SER A 315 0.38 -3.43 3.67
C SER A 315 0.63 -4.91 3.95
N MET A 316 1.78 -5.23 4.54
CA MET A 316 2.10 -6.59 4.95
C MET A 316 1.19 -7.08 6.08
N ALA A 317 0.88 -6.23 7.06
CA ALA A 317 -0.04 -6.57 8.14
C ALA A 317 -1.44 -6.88 7.60
N ALA A 318 -1.96 -6.10 6.65
CA ALA A 318 -3.24 -6.37 6.02
C ALA A 318 -3.24 -7.71 5.27
N ALA A 319 -2.19 -7.98 4.48
CA ALA A 319 -2.05 -9.24 3.75
C ALA A 319 -1.97 -10.45 4.71
N LEU A 320 -1.10 -10.38 5.73
CA LEU A 320 -0.92 -11.45 6.71
C LEU A 320 -2.18 -11.74 7.51
N THR A 321 -2.87 -10.68 7.98
CA THR A 321 -4.14 -10.85 8.71
C THR A 321 -5.17 -11.57 7.86
N ALA A 322 -5.30 -11.20 6.58
CA ALA A 322 -6.21 -11.87 5.66
C ALA A 322 -5.80 -13.31 5.36
N ILE A 323 -4.50 -13.60 5.17
CA ILE A 323 -3.99 -14.95 4.93
C ILE A 323 -4.25 -15.84 6.14
N ILE A 324 -3.95 -15.36 7.35
CA ILE A 324 -4.19 -16.10 8.59
C ILE A 324 -5.69 -16.39 8.76
N HIS A 325 -6.55 -15.41 8.47
CA HIS A 325 -8.01 -15.59 8.52
C HIS A 325 -8.47 -16.71 7.59
N HIS A 326 -8.09 -16.66 6.32
CA HIS A 326 -8.52 -17.68 5.36
C HIS A 326 -7.91 -19.06 5.66
N LEU A 327 -6.65 -19.14 6.05
CA LEU A 327 -6.04 -20.41 6.43
C LEU A 327 -6.65 -21.00 7.72
N GLY A 328 -7.06 -20.15 8.66
CA GLY A 328 -7.72 -20.57 9.90
C GLY A 328 -9.20 -20.94 9.72
N SER A 329 -9.82 -20.62 8.57
CA SER A 329 -11.18 -21.02 8.25
C SER A 329 -11.29 -22.51 7.92
N GLU A 330 -12.49 -23.05 7.94
CA GLU A 330 -12.78 -24.44 7.55
C GLU A 330 -12.27 -24.75 6.14
N GLU A 331 -12.48 -23.84 5.19
CA GLU A 331 -11.99 -23.94 3.81
C GLU A 331 -10.45 -23.97 3.73
N GLY A 332 -9.78 -23.30 4.66
CA GLY A 332 -8.32 -23.18 4.70
C GLY A 332 -7.60 -24.37 5.29
N GLN A 333 -8.26 -25.23 6.10
CA GLN A 333 -7.61 -26.35 6.79
C GLN A 333 -6.93 -27.32 5.82
N GLY A 334 -7.61 -27.70 4.75
CA GLY A 334 -7.03 -28.56 3.71
C GLY A 334 -5.78 -27.95 3.05
N TRP A 335 -5.70 -26.63 2.97
CA TRP A 335 -4.52 -25.92 2.46
C TRP A 335 -3.37 -25.90 3.45
N GLN A 336 -3.62 -25.79 4.74
CA GLN A 336 -2.58 -25.95 5.76
C GLN A 336 -1.89 -27.32 5.63
N ASP A 337 -2.64 -28.41 5.45
CA ASP A 337 -2.09 -29.75 5.27
C ASP A 337 -1.28 -29.90 3.97
N LYS A 338 -1.78 -29.32 2.86
CA LYS A 338 -1.02 -29.31 1.59
C LYS A 338 0.32 -28.59 1.75
N ILE A 339 0.33 -27.41 2.38
CA ILE A 339 1.53 -26.60 2.61
C ILE A 339 2.50 -27.33 3.56
N ARG A 340 2.00 -27.90 4.66
CA ARG A 340 2.82 -28.62 5.65
C ARG A 340 3.57 -29.78 5.01
N ARG A 341 2.89 -30.62 4.21
CA ARG A 341 3.53 -31.74 3.50
C ARG A 341 4.63 -31.29 2.56
N LYS A 342 4.48 -30.14 1.90
CA LYS A 342 5.49 -29.60 0.98
C LYS A 342 6.64 -28.90 1.69
N ALA A 343 6.36 -28.17 2.76
CA ALA A 343 7.38 -27.50 3.57
C ALA A 343 8.31 -28.50 4.29
N ALA A 344 7.78 -29.62 4.76
CA ALA A 344 8.57 -30.68 5.41
C ALA A 344 9.63 -31.31 4.50
N VAL A 345 9.45 -31.24 3.18
CA VAL A 345 10.40 -31.79 2.17
C VAL A 345 11.50 -30.77 1.81
N SER A 346 11.31 -29.49 2.12
CA SER A 346 12.24 -28.40 1.73
C SER A 346 13.06 -27.97 2.94
N SER A 347 14.31 -28.40 3.02
CA SER A 347 15.31 -27.86 3.97
C SER A 347 16.01 -26.61 3.45
N GLN A 348 15.45 -25.95 2.44
CA GLN A 348 16.07 -24.79 1.78
C GLN A 348 15.59 -23.47 2.39
N SER A 349 16.48 -22.48 2.39
CA SER A 349 16.19 -21.08 2.70
C SER A 349 14.95 -20.58 1.96
N ILE A 350 14.09 -19.84 2.64
CA ILE A 350 12.83 -19.32 2.07
C ILE A 350 13.13 -18.06 1.29
N THR A 351 13.08 -18.18 -0.02
CA THR A 351 13.15 -17.06 -0.95
C THR A 351 11.83 -16.93 -1.73
N ALA A 352 11.63 -15.83 -2.42
CA ALA A 352 10.44 -15.68 -3.27
C ALA A 352 10.31 -16.81 -4.33
N ALA A 353 11.43 -17.43 -4.71
CA ALA A 353 11.48 -18.54 -5.66
C ALA A 353 11.27 -19.92 -5.02
N THR A 354 11.58 -20.09 -3.72
CA THR A 354 11.51 -21.36 -3.00
C THR A 354 10.22 -21.52 -2.18
N ILE A 355 9.38 -20.50 -2.10
CA ILE A 355 8.04 -20.60 -1.48
C ILE A 355 7.24 -21.72 -2.18
N PRO A 356 6.71 -22.73 -1.45
CA PRO A 356 5.89 -23.77 -2.04
C PRO A 356 4.75 -23.21 -2.89
N ILE A 357 4.45 -23.87 -4.02
CA ILE A 357 3.42 -23.38 -4.95
C ILE A 357 2.04 -23.28 -4.29
N GLU A 358 1.76 -24.17 -3.36
CA GLU A 358 0.55 -24.21 -2.57
C GLU A 358 0.42 -22.93 -1.71
N LEU A 359 1.52 -22.50 -1.10
CA LEU A 359 1.54 -21.26 -0.31
C LEU A 359 1.49 -20.02 -1.21
N GLN A 360 2.16 -20.05 -2.37
CA GLN A 360 2.02 -18.97 -3.35
C GLN A 360 0.56 -18.83 -3.82
N ALA A 361 -0.14 -19.94 -4.03
CA ALA A 361 -1.54 -19.98 -4.40
C ALA A 361 -2.43 -19.30 -3.33
N VAL A 362 -2.25 -19.67 -2.08
CA VAL A 362 -2.95 -19.06 -0.93
C VAL A 362 -2.67 -17.56 -0.85
N ILE A 363 -1.41 -17.14 -0.91
CA ILE A 363 -1.01 -15.72 -0.85
C ILE A 363 -1.68 -14.93 -1.98
N LYS A 364 -1.57 -15.40 -3.21
CA LYS A 364 -2.11 -14.71 -4.39
C LYS A 364 -3.64 -14.62 -4.36
N GLU A 365 -4.31 -15.73 -4.04
CA GLU A 365 -5.76 -15.74 -3.95
C GLU A 365 -6.28 -14.83 -2.84
N THR A 366 -5.66 -14.86 -1.67
CA THR A 366 -6.04 -13.97 -0.58
C THR A 366 -5.86 -12.51 -0.96
N MET A 367 -4.73 -12.16 -1.59
CA MET A 367 -4.48 -10.78 -2.02
C MET A 367 -5.42 -10.34 -3.15
N ARG A 368 -5.82 -11.24 -4.06
CA ARG A 368 -6.87 -10.99 -5.05
C ARG A 368 -8.21 -10.70 -4.37
N PHE A 369 -8.58 -11.59 -3.45
CA PHE A 369 -9.89 -11.62 -2.82
C PHE A 369 -10.11 -10.47 -1.84
N GLN A 370 -9.16 -10.19 -0.95
CA GLN A 370 -9.31 -9.13 0.08
C GLN A 370 -8.83 -7.74 -0.37
N GLY A 371 -7.85 -7.70 -1.29
CA GLY A 371 -7.24 -6.44 -1.72
C GLY A 371 -6.42 -5.78 -0.60
N VAL A 372 -5.12 -5.68 -0.78
CA VAL A 372 -4.22 -5.06 0.22
C VAL A 372 -4.34 -3.53 0.21
N PHE A 373 -4.51 -2.96 -0.98
CA PHE A 373 -4.77 -1.54 -1.19
C PHE A 373 -6.12 -1.38 -1.89
N PRO A 374 -7.21 -1.16 -1.14
CA PRO A 374 -8.55 -1.08 -1.70
C PRO A 374 -8.83 0.28 -2.37
N THR A 375 -7.81 0.97 -2.82
CA THR A 375 -7.91 2.27 -3.51
C THR A 375 -7.00 2.29 -4.73
N ALA A 376 -7.40 3.04 -5.76
CA ALA A 376 -6.61 3.16 -6.98
C ALA A 376 -5.42 4.12 -6.81
N PHE A 377 -4.34 3.85 -7.54
CA PHE A 377 -3.17 4.72 -7.68
C PHE A 377 -3.29 5.55 -8.98
N PRO A 378 -3.81 6.78 -8.95
CA PRO A 378 -4.15 7.52 -10.17
C PRO A 378 -2.94 7.91 -11.00
N ARG A 379 -3.21 8.11 -12.29
CA ARG A 379 -2.30 8.69 -13.27
C ARG A 379 -2.96 9.90 -13.92
N VAL A 380 -2.16 10.72 -14.55
CA VAL A 380 -2.63 11.91 -15.30
C VAL A 380 -2.17 11.76 -16.74
N ILE A 381 -3.05 12.04 -17.68
CA ILE A 381 -2.72 12.08 -19.11
C ILE A 381 -1.78 13.28 -19.35
N LYS A 382 -0.62 13.00 -19.94
CA LYS A 382 0.40 14.02 -20.18
C LYS A 382 0.38 14.57 -21.60
N SER A 383 1.01 15.73 -21.79
CA SER A 383 1.16 16.36 -23.10
C SER A 383 1.92 15.48 -24.10
N GLY A 384 1.51 15.50 -25.37
CA GLY A 384 2.11 14.71 -26.44
C GLY A 384 1.77 13.22 -26.40
N ALA A 385 0.81 12.83 -25.59
CA ALA A 385 0.36 11.47 -25.47
C ALA A 385 -0.93 11.27 -26.27
N GLU A 386 -0.84 10.72 -27.45
CA GLU A 386 -1.99 10.16 -28.19
C GLU A 386 -2.31 8.74 -27.68
N GLY A 387 -2.19 8.55 -26.35
CA GLY A 387 -2.40 7.24 -25.75
C GLY A 387 -3.87 6.89 -25.73
N VAL A 388 -4.24 5.95 -26.55
CA VAL A 388 -5.57 5.35 -26.55
C VAL A 388 -5.64 4.36 -25.39
N ILE A 389 -6.51 4.64 -24.42
CA ILE A 389 -6.94 3.64 -23.45
C ILE A 389 -7.95 2.74 -24.18
N PRO A 390 -7.80 1.40 -24.17
CA PRO A 390 -8.56 0.50 -25.06
C PRO A 390 -10.09 0.67 -24.99
N SER A 391 -10.64 0.88 -23.81
CA SER A 391 -12.10 1.09 -23.63
C SER A 391 -12.61 2.45 -24.13
N LEU A 392 -11.76 3.31 -24.70
CA LEU A 392 -12.15 4.64 -25.17
C LEU A 392 -12.08 4.72 -26.71
N SER A 393 -13.09 5.38 -27.29
CA SER A 393 -13.14 5.66 -28.71
C SER A 393 -12.34 6.92 -29.12
N THR A 394 -12.04 7.79 -28.16
CA THR A 394 -11.34 9.07 -28.39
C THR A 394 -10.26 9.31 -27.33
N PRO A 395 -9.14 9.96 -27.68
CA PRO A 395 -8.12 10.33 -26.72
C PRO A 395 -8.68 11.26 -25.62
N LEU A 396 -8.17 11.08 -24.40
CA LEU A 396 -8.53 11.96 -23.28
C LEU A 396 -7.71 13.26 -23.32
N PRO A 397 -8.31 14.39 -22.89
CA PRO A 397 -7.57 15.63 -22.74
C PRO A 397 -6.40 15.50 -21.76
N VAL A 398 -5.33 16.26 -22.04
CA VAL A 398 -4.20 16.44 -21.13
C VAL A 398 -4.68 16.90 -19.76
N GLY A 399 -4.11 16.35 -18.70
CA GLY A 399 -4.50 16.66 -17.33
C GLY A 399 -5.67 15.83 -16.80
N THR A 400 -6.32 15.01 -17.64
CA THR A 400 -7.34 14.06 -17.16
C THR A 400 -6.72 13.01 -16.25
N THR A 401 -7.33 12.80 -15.10
CA THR A 401 -6.93 11.74 -14.17
C THR A 401 -7.58 10.42 -14.57
N VAL A 402 -6.79 9.35 -14.56
CA VAL A 402 -7.24 7.98 -14.89
C VAL A 402 -6.75 7.02 -13.82
N SER A 403 -7.53 5.99 -13.52
CA SER A 403 -7.12 4.94 -12.57
C SER A 403 -7.88 3.64 -12.81
N ALA A 404 -7.29 2.52 -12.35
CA ALA A 404 -8.01 1.26 -12.19
C ALA A 404 -7.74 0.73 -10.79
N ASN A 405 -8.80 0.30 -10.10
CA ASN A 405 -8.71 -0.20 -8.74
C ASN A 405 -8.43 -1.70 -8.73
N THR A 406 -7.34 -2.13 -8.11
CA THR A 406 -6.96 -3.56 -8.06
C THR A 406 -7.97 -4.43 -7.31
N TYR A 407 -8.73 -3.88 -6.36
CA TYR A 407 -9.83 -4.57 -5.70
C TYR A 407 -10.97 -4.84 -6.70
N VAL A 408 -11.36 -3.84 -7.50
CA VAL A 408 -12.41 -3.99 -8.54
C VAL A 408 -11.99 -5.02 -9.58
N LEU A 409 -10.75 -4.96 -10.05
CA LEU A 409 -10.20 -5.96 -10.97
C LEU A 409 -10.15 -7.36 -10.35
N GLY A 410 -9.78 -7.48 -9.07
CA GLY A 410 -9.76 -8.73 -8.33
C GLY A 410 -11.16 -9.35 -8.13
N ARG A 411 -12.23 -8.56 -8.30
CA ARG A 411 -13.64 -8.95 -8.15
C ARG A 411 -14.42 -8.86 -9.46
N SER A 412 -13.76 -8.78 -10.61
CA SER A 412 -14.40 -8.74 -11.92
C SER A 412 -14.76 -10.16 -12.39
N ARG A 413 -16.03 -10.44 -12.63
CA ARG A 413 -16.50 -11.71 -13.23
C ARG A 413 -15.95 -11.93 -14.63
N GLU A 414 -15.77 -10.87 -15.38
CA GLU A 414 -15.19 -10.92 -16.73
C GLU A 414 -13.75 -11.47 -16.71
N ILE A 415 -12.99 -11.15 -15.67
CA ILE A 415 -11.58 -11.57 -15.52
C ILE A 415 -11.48 -12.96 -14.90
N TRP A 416 -12.29 -13.25 -13.87
CA TRP A 416 -12.12 -14.39 -12.97
C TRP A 416 -13.21 -15.46 -13.06
N GLY A 417 -14.33 -15.18 -13.74
CA GLY A 417 -15.48 -16.08 -13.83
C GLY A 417 -16.54 -15.84 -12.75
N ASP A 418 -17.58 -16.65 -12.75
CA ASP A 418 -18.74 -16.50 -11.87
C ASP A 418 -18.44 -16.78 -10.39
N ASP A 419 -17.41 -17.55 -10.12
CA ASP A 419 -16.93 -17.91 -8.79
C ASP A 419 -15.97 -16.86 -8.18
N VAL A 420 -15.93 -15.65 -8.74
CA VAL A 420 -15.04 -14.54 -8.33
C VAL A 420 -15.18 -14.14 -6.86
N ASP A 421 -16.37 -14.35 -6.29
CA ASP A 421 -16.68 -14.04 -4.89
C ASP A 421 -16.37 -15.21 -3.92
N GLN A 422 -15.68 -16.25 -4.40
CA GLN A 422 -15.18 -17.36 -3.60
C GLN A 422 -13.65 -17.28 -3.48
N TRP A 423 -13.13 -17.76 -2.35
CA TRP A 423 -11.71 -17.88 -2.13
C TRP A 423 -11.22 -19.27 -2.58
N ILE A 424 -10.60 -19.34 -3.76
CA ILE A 424 -10.23 -20.59 -4.44
C ILE A 424 -8.74 -20.55 -4.82
N PRO A 425 -7.80 -20.94 -3.92
CA PRO A 425 -6.38 -20.98 -4.24
C PRO A 425 -6.02 -21.90 -5.40
N GLU A 426 -6.85 -22.89 -5.72
CA GLU A 426 -6.67 -23.80 -6.86
C GLU A 426 -6.51 -23.06 -8.20
N ARG A 427 -7.04 -21.83 -8.33
CA ARG A 427 -6.84 -20.97 -9.51
C ARG A 427 -5.36 -20.77 -9.86
N TRP A 428 -4.49 -20.85 -8.87
CA TRP A 428 -3.06 -20.55 -9.01
C TRP A 428 -2.20 -21.81 -9.14
N THR A 429 -2.82 -22.98 -9.10
CA THR A 429 -2.13 -24.26 -9.19
C THR A 429 -2.16 -24.88 -10.58
N GLY A 430 -2.15 -25.59 -11.27
CA GLY A 430 -2.22 -26.04 -12.64
C GLY A 430 -0.81 -26.22 -13.23
N ASP A 431 -0.75 -26.42 -14.52
CA ASP A 431 0.50 -26.52 -15.25
C ASP A 431 1.22 -25.16 -15.40
N ALA A 432 2.40 -25.17 -15.99
CA ALA A 432 3.22 -23.97 -16.12
C ALA A 432 2.55 -22.88 -17.00
N GLU A 433 1.83 -23.30 -18.05
CA GLU A 433 1.15 -22.36 -18.95
C GLU A 433 -0.06 -21.71 -18.28
N HIS A 434 -0.87 -22.50 -17.58
CA HIS A 434 -1.99 -21.99 -16.80
C HIS A 434 -1.51 -20.97 -15.75
N ARG A 435 -0.46 -21.31 -14.98
CA ARG A 435 0.11 -20.39 -13.98
C ARG A 435 0.61 -19.09 -14.61
N ARG A 436 1.25 -19.16 -15.79
CA ARG A 436 1.71 -17.99 -16.51
C ARG A 436 0.54 -17.07 -16.91
N GLN A 437 -0.56 -17.65 -17.39
CA GLN A 437 -1.77 -16.90 -17.72
C GLN A 437 -2.38 -16.24 -16.48
N MET A 438 -2.44 -16.95 -15.35
CA MET A 438 -2.94 -16.39 -14.10
C MET A 438 -2.06 -15.23 -13.58
N GLU A 439 -0.72 -15.33 -13.73
CA GLU A 439 0.20 -14.23 -13.36
C GLU A 439 -0.09 -12.94 -14.15
N THR A 440 -0.54 -13.00 -15.37
CA THR A 440 -0.89 -11.80 -16.16
C THR A 440 -2.08 -11.05 -15.55
N LYS A 441 -2.98 -11.76 -14.86
CA LYS A 441 -4.17 -11.21 -14.20
C LYS A 441 -3.86 -10.68 -12.79
N PHE A 442 -2.70 -11.04 -12.21
CA PHE A 442 -2.32 -10.66 -10.85
C PHE A 442 -1.71 -9.25 -10.81
N VAL A 443 -2.53 -8.27 -10.52
CA VAL A 443 -2.18 -6.84 -10.60
C VAL A 443 -1.98 -6.17 -9.24
N VAL A 444 -2.02 -6.92 -8.15
CA VAL A 444 -1.97 -6.39 -6.77
C VAL A 444 -0.69 -5.59 -6.50
N PHE A 445 0.45 -6.02 -7.05
CA PHE A 445 1.71 -5.29 -6.96
C PHE A 445 1.90 -4.23 -8.05
N SER A 446 0.83 -3.92 -8.81
CA SER A 446 0.87 -3.07 -10.01
C SER A 446 1.81 -3.64 -11.09
N LYS A 447 1.96 -2.92 -12.19
CA LYS A 447 2.79 -3.34 -13.34
C LYS A 447 3.72 -2.23 -13.81
N GLY A 448 4.58 -2.57 -14.74
CA GLY A 448 5.43 -1.63 -15.47
C GLY A 448 6.49 -0.92 -14.62
N PRO A 449 6.97 0.24 -15.07
CA PRO A 449 8.08 0.95 -14.42
C PRO A 449 7.79 1.32 -12.97
N ARG A 450 6.52 1.55 -12.63
CA ARG A 450 6.03 2.00 -11.33
C ARG A 450 5.48 0.86 -10.45
N GLY A 451 5.67 -0.39 -10.86
CA GLY A 451 5.34 -1.56 -10.04
C GLY A 451 6.05 -1.57 -8.70
N CYS A 452 5.51 -2.30 -7.74
CA CYS A 452 6.00 -2.34 -6.37
C CYS A 452 7.48 -2.76 -6.30
N VAL A 453 8.31 -1.93 -5.67
CA VAL A 453 9.74 -2.22 -5.48
C VAL A 453 10.00 -3.19 -4.33
N GLY A 454 9.07 -3.31 -3.39
CA GLY A 454 9.16 -4.20 -2.23
C GLY A 454 8.52 -5.57 -2.44
N LYS A 455 8.10 -5.93 -3.67
CA LYS A 455 7.38 -7.18 -3.96
C LYS A 455 8.11 -8.41 -3.42
N ASP A 456 9.39 -8.57 -3.75
CA ASP A 456 10.15 -9.77 -3.38
C ASP A 456 10.37 -9.85 -1.86
N LEU A 457 10.69 -8.72 -1.22
CA LEU A 457 10.79 -8.65 0.24
C LEU A 457 9.47 -8.97 0.93
N ALA A 458 8.35 -8.43 0.43
CA ALA A 458 7.04 -8.74 0.98
C ALA A 458 6.71 -10.23 0.86
N LEU A 459 6.97 -10.86 -0.29
CA LEU A 459 6.72 -12.29 -0.50
C LEU A 459 7.56 -13.17 0.43
N ILE A 460 8.82 -12.81 0.71
CA ILE A 460 9.66 -13.55 1.65
C ILE A 460 9.08 -13.42 3.07
N ILE A 461 8.71 -12.24 3.53
CA ILE A 461 8.14 -12.02 4.87
C ILE A 461 6.82 -12.80 5.01
N LEU A 462 5.93 -12.72 4.01
CA LEU A 462 4.66 -13.47 4.00
C LEU A 462 4.91 -14.98 4.00
N GLY A 463 5.83 -15.44 3.16
CA GLY A 463 6.18 -16.87 3.03
C GLY A 463 6.79 -17.43 4.29
N SER A 464 7.80 -16.79 4.86
CA SER A 464 8.50 -17.23 6.08
C SER A 464 7.53 -17.36 7.26
N LEU A 465 6.70 -16.33 7.50
CA LEU A 465 5.73 -16.42 8.60
C LEU A 465 4.77 -17.60 8.41
N MET A 466 4.22 -17.76 7.19
CA MET A 466 3.23 -18.83 6.97
C MET A 466 3.82 -20.23 7.05
N VAL A 467 5.01 -20.45 6.52
CA VAL A 467 5.67 -21.76 6.62
C VAL A 467 5.91 -22.13 8.09
N HIS A 468 6.44 -21.22 8.90
CA HIS A 468 6.68 -21.47 10.32
C HIS A 468 5.37 -21.63 11.11
N SER A 469 4.36 -20.78 10.86
CA SER A 469 3.06 -20.87 11.55
C SER A 469 2.37 -22.21 11.29
N ILE A 470 2.46 -22.74 10.07
CA ILE A 470 1.88 -24.04 9.69
C ILE A 470 2.71 -25.20 10.25
N HIS A 471 4.04 -25.07 10.20
CA HIS A 471 4.95 -26.10 10.74
C HIS A 471 4.72 -26.33 12.25
N TYR A 472 4.55 -25.26 13.01
CA TYR A 472 4.31 -25.32 14.46
C TYR A 472 2.83 -25.49 14.84
N ASN A 473 1.94 -25.79 13.90
CA ASN A 473 0.49 -25.97 14.11
C ASN A 473 -0.18 -24.75 14.79
N CYS A 474 0.41 -23.57 14.64
CA CYS A 474 -0.08 -22.37 15.31
C CYS A 474 -1.44 -21.90 14.78
N LEU A 475 -1.86 -22.35 13.58
CA LEU A 475 -3.10 -21.92 12.93
C LEU A 475 -4.25 -22.94 13.06
N GLU A 476 -4.00 -24.17 13.53
CA GLU A 476 -4.99 -25.28 13.52
C GLU A 476 -6.22 -25.05 14.40
N ARG A 477 -6.21 -24.05 15.27
CA ARG A 477 -7.25 -23.85 16.28
C ARG A 477 -7.62 -22.38 16.51
N PHE A 478 -7.37 -21.51 15.53
CA PHE A 478 -7.72 -20.10 15.64
C PHE A 478 -8.99 -19.77 14.85
N ALA A 479 -10.07 -19.46 15.57
CA ALA A 479 -11.10 -18.61 15.00
C ALA A 479 -10.58 -17.18 15.06
N VAL A 480 -10.32 -16.57 13.88
CA VAL A 480 -9.80 -15.20 13.80
C VAL A 480 -10.96 -14.22 13.94
N GLU A 481 -11.09 -13.57 15.09
CA GLU A 481 -11.94 -12.40 15.21
C GLU A 481 -11.27 -11.23 14.48
N ILE A 482 -11.83 -10.82 13.35
CA ILE A 482 -11.48 -9.55 12.71
C ILE A 482 -12.40 -8.48 13.30
N SER A 483 -11.91 -7.75 14.30
CA SER A 483 -12.58 -6.50 14.71
C SER A 483 -12.44 -5.49 13.57
N ALA A 484 -13.57 -5.02 13.05
CA ALA A 484 -13.72 -4.09 11.94
C ALA A 484 -13.04 -2.71 12.19
#